data_c246bb20e182daf85c3d1f43ef8659ad
#
_entry.id   c246bb20e182daf85c3d1f43ef8659ad
#
_cell.length_a   1.000
_cell.length_b   1.000
_cell.length_c   1.000
_cell.angle_alpha   90.00
_cell.angle_beta   90.00
_cell.angle_gamma   90.00
#
_symmetry.space_group_name_H-M   'P 1'
#
loop_
_entity.id
_entity.type
_entity.pdbx_description
1 polymer ?
#
loop_
_entity_poly.entity_id
_entity_poly.type
_entity_poly.pdbx_seq_one_letter_code
_entity_poly.pdbx_strand_id
1 'polypeptide(L)'
;MLSRSPWERFRSDRRAVACLLILCAELLAVLLLPPLLGLEPNASDLGAGFWAPPSAAHPLGTDDVGRDLLARLLCGGRVSLLIGLCSAALSALVGIPLGLLAGYRRGAWEFCLMRLADVFQSFPSIVLVLCLVSLVGPSALNLVLVLGLLGWTGIARLVYGNTLSVREKEYVLAARALGGRTGRILRSNVLPNVIAPVWCALPLRAGRAILSESSLSFLGVGIRTPQASWGNLIQYAASLPVLTGRPWVWVPPGLCIILTV
;
A
#
# COMPACT_ATOMS: atom_id res chain seq x y z
N MET A 1 -4.41 -7.15 -39.08
CA MET A 1 -4.94 -7.55 -37.75
C MET A 1 -5.15 -6.27 -36.96
N LEU A 2 -6.40 -5.80 -36.85
CA LEU A 2 -6.75 -4.60 -36.06
C LEU A 2 -6.36 -4.87 -34.61
N SER A 3 -5.43 -4.08 -34.07
CA SER A 3 -5.01 -4.20 -32.68
C SER A 3 -6.21 -3.80 -31.81
N ARG A 4 -6.77 -4.79 -31.07
CA ARG A 4 -7.80 -4.53 -30.05
C ARG A 4 -7.31 -3.40 -29.14
N SER A 5 -8.19 -2.47 -28.80
CA SER A 5 -7.84 -1.39 -27.86
C SER A 5 -7.41 -2.01 -26.50
N PRO A 6 -6.56 -1.31 -25.71
CA PRO A 6 -6.18 -1.80 -24.38
C PRO A 6 -7.40 -2.12 -23.49
N TRP A 7 -8.48 -1.34 -23.65
CA TRP A 7 -9.74 -1.54 -22.94
C TRP A 7 -10.48 -2.81 -23.36
N GLU A 8 -10.49 -3.14 -24.65
CA GLU A 8 -11.09 -4.39 -25.15
C GLU A 8 -10.32 -5.62 -24.67
N ARG A 9 -8.99 -5.54 -24.61
CA ARG A 9 -8.14 -6.60 -24.04
C ARG A 9 -8.44 -6.82 -22.57
N PHE A 10 -8.55 -5.75 -21.80
CA PHE A 10 -8.89 -5.82 -20.38
C PHE A 10 -10.26 -6.45 -20.16
N ARG A 11 -11.30 -6.00 -20.88
CA ARG A 11 -12.66 -6.57 -20.78
C ARG A 11 -12.76 -8.03 -21.23
N SER A 12 -11.88 -8.48 -22.10
CA SER A 12 -11.83 -9.88 -22.53
C SER A 12 -11.16 -10.80 -21.50
N ASP A 13 -10.39 -10.26 -20.57
CA ASP A 13 -9.77 -11.02 -19.49
C ASP A 13 -10.71 -11.06 -18.26
N ARG A 14 -11.43 -12.19 -18.13
CA ARG A 14 -12.37 -12.42 -17.04
C ARG A 14 -11.73 -12.32 -15.65
N ARG A 15 -10.45 -12.71 -15.54
CA ARG A 15 -9.71 -12.65 -14.25
C ARG A 15 -9.44 -11.20 -13.86
N ALA A 16 -8.95 -10.39 -14.79
CA ALA A 16 -8.69 -8.97 -14.55
C ALA A 16 -9.97 -8.22 -14.16
N VAL A 17 -11.10 -8.52 -14.85
CA VAL A 17 -12.41 -7.93 -14.52
C VAL A 17 -12.88 -8.38 -13.14
N ALA A 18 -12.76 -9.67 -12.79
CA ALA A 18 -13.13 -10.19 -11.48
C ALA A 18 -12.32 -9.56 -10.35
N CYS A 19 -10.99 -9.47 -10.49
CA CYS A 19 -10.13 -8.79 -9.51
C CYS A 19 -10.53 -7.31 -9.33
N LEU A 20 -10.78 -6.59 -10.42
CA LEU A 20 -11.23 -5.20 -10.33
C LEU A 20 -12.56 -5.08 -9.59
N LEU A 21 -13.52 -5.96 -9.88
CA LEU A 21 -14.84 -5.95 -9.20
C LEU A 21 -14.70 -6.25 -7.70
N ILE A 22 -13.85 -7.20 -7.32
CA ILE A 22 -13.59 -7.53 -5.91
C ILE A 22 -12.98 -6.32 -5.20
N LEU A 23 -11.92 -5.72 -5.75
CA LEU A 23 -11.28 -4.54 -5.18
C LEU A 23 -12.24 -3.33 -5.08
N CYS A 24 -13.06 -3.11 -6.11
CA CYS A 24 -14.07 -2.07 -6.08
C CYS A 24 -15.14 -2.34 -5.01
N ALA A 25 -15.63 -3.57 -4.90
CA ALA A 25 -16.60 -3.97 -3.89
C ALA A 25 -16.04 -3.78 -2.47
N GLU A 26 -14.81 -4.22 -2.23
CA GLU A 26 -14.10 -4.06 -0.96
C GLU A 26 -13.91 -2.58 -0.60
N LEU A 27 -13.43 -1.77 -1.54
CA LEU A 27 -13.25 -0.34 -1.34
C LEU A 27 -14.58 0.36 -1.05
N LEU A 28 -15.63 0.05 -1.79
CA LEU A 28 -16.96 0.61 -1.58
C LEU A 28 -17.53 0.17 -0.22
N ALA A 29 -17.38 -1.10 0.16
CA ALA A 29 -17.81 -1.59 1.46
C ALA A 29 -17.12 -0.84 2.60
N VAL A 30 -15.79 -0.73 2.56
CA VAL A 30 -14.97 -0.06 3.57
C VAL A 30 -15.28 1.45 3.66
N LEU A 31 -15.55 2.12 2.54
CA LEU A 31 -15.81 3.55 2.52
C LEU A 31 -17.26 3.91 2.85
N LEU A 32 -18.24 3.16 2.33
CA LEU A 32 -19.65 3.54 2.38
C LEU A 32 -20.41 2.89 3.54
N LEU A 33 -20.17 1.60 3.86
CA LEU A 33 -20.95 0.92 4.87
C LEU A 33 -20.81 1.52 6.28
N PRO A 34 -19.62 1.90 6.78
CA PRO A 34 -19.53 2.45 8.13
C PRO A 34 -20.37 3.72 8.35
N PRO A 35 -20.35 4.75 7.48
CA PRO A 35 -21.20 5.92 7.69
C PRO A 35 -22.69 5.63 7.41
N LEU A 36 -23.02 4.74 6.47
CA LEU A 36 -24.41 4.39 6.15
C LEU A 36 -25.09 3.61 7.28
N LEU A 37 -24.36 2.75 7.95
CA LEU A 37 -24.87 1.91 9.04
C LEU A 37 -24.60 2.51 10.42
N GLY A 38 -23.99 3.70 10.51
CA GLY A 38 -23.64 4.35 11.78
C GLY A 38 -22.72 3.49 12.65
N LEU A 39 -21.77 2.75 12.03
CA LEU A 39 -20.91 1.81 12.76
C LEU A 39 -19.88 2.54 13.62
N GLU A 40 -19.86 2.22 14.90
CA GLU A 40 -18.89 2.73 15.86
C GLU A 40 -17.87 1.62 16.24
N PRO A 41 -16.64 1.64 15.69
CA PRO A 41 -15.67 0.55 15.87
C PRO A 41 -15.14 0.41 17.29
N ASN A 42 -15.36 1.40 18.15
CA ASN A 42 -14.86 1.44 19.52
C ASN A 42 -15.95 1.32 20.58
N ALA A 43 -17.22 1.31 20.19
CA ALA A 43 -18.33 1.06 21.11
C ALA A 43 -18.28 -0.41 21.57
N SER A 44 -18.36 -0.61 22.89
CA SER A 44 -18.41 -1.93 23.51
C SER A 44 -19.83 -2.24 23.95
N ASP A 45 -20.35 -3.39 23.55
CA ASP A 45 -21.61 -3.94 24.03
C ASP A 45 -21.33 -4.99 25.10
N LEU A 46 -21.41 -4.57 26.36
CA LEU A 46 -21.20 -5.48 27.51
C LEU A 46 -22.32 -6.52 27.63
N GLY A 47 -23.51 -6.25 27.06
CA GLY A 47 -24.63 -7.18 27.04
C GLY A 47 -24.42 -8.37 26.09
N ALA A 48 -23.70 -8.14 24.99
CA ALA A 48 -23.35 -9.19 24.04
C ALA A 48 -22.23 -10.12 24.58
N GLY A 49 -21.42 -9.63 25.52
CA GLY A 49 -20.30 -10.35 26.12
C GLY A 49 -19.00 -10.26 25.31
N PHE A 50 -17.93 -10.80 25.90
CA PHE A 50 -16.59 -10.83 25.31
C PHE A 50 -16.43 -12.07 24.41
N TRP A 51 -15.85 -11.88 23.22
CA TRP A 51 -15.63 -12.98 22.28
C TRP A 51 -16.93 -13.70 21.86
N ALA A 52 -18.08 -13.00 21.84
CA ALA A 52 -19.32 -13.60 21.43
C ALA A 52 -19.26 -14.06 19.96
N PRO A 53 -19.85 -15.21 19.64
CA PRO A 53 -19.90 -15.71 18.28
C PRO A 53 -20.81 -14.83 17.39
N PRO A 54 -20.72 -15.00 16.07
CA PRO A 54 -21.62 -14.33 15.14
C PRO A 54 -23.10 -14.46 15.52
N SER A 55 -23.82 -13.33 15.48
CA SER A 55 -25.24 -13.22 15.80
C SER A 55 -25.93 -12.21 14.90
N ALA A 56 -27.26 -12.09 15.01
CA ALA A 56 -28.01 -11.09 14.23
C ALA A 56 -27.64 -9.64 14.62
N ALA A 57 -27.28 -9.39 15.89
CA ALA A 57 -26.82 -8.08 16.34
C ALA A 57 -25.35 -7.81 15.99
N HIS A 58 -24.52 -8.83 16.03
CA HIS A 58 -23.09 -8.77 15.74
C HIS A 58 -22.73 -9.82 14.67
N PRO A 59 -22.85 -9.49 13.36
CA PRO A 59 -22.70 -10.46 12.27
C PRO A 59 -21.36 -11.19 12.22
N LEU A 60 -20.28 -10.57 12.70
CA LEU A 60 -18.97 -11.19 12.89
C LEU A 60 -18.61 -11.44 14.36
N GLY A 61 -19.60 -11.31 15.28
CA GLY A 61 -19.33 -11.45 16.70
C GLY A 61 -18.62 -10.25 17.32
N THR A 62 -18.08 -10.44 18.53
CA THR A 62 -17.41 -9.38 19.32
C THR A 62 -15.96 -9.71 19.61
N ASP A 63 -15.15 -8.72 19.94
CA ASP A 63 -13.75 -8.86 20.34
C ASP A 63 -13.57 -9.05 21.86
N ASP A 64 -12.33 -8.91 22.33
CA ASP A 64 -11.90 -9.09 23.73
C ASP A 64 -12.54 -8.13 24.74
N VAL A 65 -13.11 -7.04 24.28
CA VAL A 65 -13.77 -6.02 25.11
C VAL A 65 -15.22 -5.76 24.69
N GLY A 66 -15.81 -6.67 23.90
CA GLY A 66 -17.22 -6.60 23.48
C GLY A 66 -17.49 -5.63 22.32
N ARG A 67 -16.48 -5.24 21.53
CA ARG A 67 -16.67 -4.37 20.36
C ARG A 67 -17.09 -5.18 19.14
N ASP A 68 -17.94 -4.62 18.30
CA ASP A 68 -18.41 -5.28 17.08
C ASP A 68 -17.30 -5.48 16.06
N LEU A 69 -17.02 -6.75 15.70
CA LEU A 69 -15.96 -7.10 14.77
C LEU A 69 -16.23 -6.67 13.33
N LEU A 70 -17.48 -6.59 12.89
CA LEU A 70 -17.82 -6.07 11.56
C LEU A 70 -17.52 -4.57 11.44
N ALA A 71 -17.93 -3.79 12.47
CA ALA A 71 -17.59 -2.38 12.54
C ALA A 71 -16.08 -2.16 12.51
N ARG A 72 -15.34 -2.92 13.29
CA ARG A 72 -13.88 -2.87 13.35
C ARG A 72 -13.21 -3.30 12.03
N LEU A 73 -13.74 -4.33 11.36
CA LEU A 73 -13.23 -4.80 10.08
C LEU A 73 -13.37 -3.72 8.99
N LEU A 74 -14.54 -3.11 8.89
CA LEU A 74 -14.82 -2.09 7.88
C LEU A 74 -14.08 -0.78 8.18
N CYS A 75 -14.14 -0.29 9.42
CA CYS A 75 -13.41 0.93 9.80
C CYS A 75 -11.90 0.73 9.79
N GLY A 76 -11.42 -0.44 10.20
CA GLY A 76 -10.01 -0.82 10.14
C GLY A 76 -9.48 -0.91 8.72
N GLY A 77 -10.30 -1.35 7.78
CA GLY A 77 -9.97 -1.38 6.37
C GLY A 77 -9.65 0.01 5.80
N ARG A 78 -10.35 1.06 6.23
CA ARG A 78 -10.01 2.44 5.85
C ARG A 78 -8.58 2.80 6.24
N VAL A 79 -8.17 2.41 7.44
CA VAL A 79 -6.82 2.70 7.95
C VAL A 79 -5.77 1.93 7.15
N SER A 80 -5.95 0.62 6.96
CA SER A 80 -5.00 -0.22 6.22
C SER A 80 -4.88 0.20 4.75
N LEU A 81 -6.00 0.48 4.05
CA LEU A 81 -6.01 0.97 2.68
C LEU A 81 -5.35 2.36 2.55
N LEU A 82 -5.64 3.28 3.50
CA LEU A 82 -5.02 4.60 3.53
C LEU A 82 -3.50 4.49 3.69
N ILE A 83 -3.02 3.66 4.61
CA ILE A 83 -1.59 3.42 4.80
C ILE A 83 -0.96 2.88 3.51
N GLY A 84 -1.58 1.88 2.89
CA GLY A 84 -1.10 1.30 1.64
C GLY A 84 -0.97 2.32 0.52
N LEU A 85 -2.07 3.02 0.22
CA LEU A 85 -2.14 3.99 -0.88
C LEU A 85 -1.25 5.21 -0.64
N CYS A 86 -1.29 5.81 0.56
CA CYS A 86 -0.48 6.98 0.88
C CYS A 86 1.02 6.66 0.91
N SER A 87 1.42 5.47 1.41
CA SER A 87 2.82 5.03 1.36
C SER A 87 3.31 4.82 -0.06
N ALA A 88 2.49 4.22 -0.93
CA ALA A 88 2.82 4.05 -2.34
C ALA A 88 2.94 5.40 -3.06
N ALA A 89 1.99 6.32 -2.82
CA ALA A 89 2.01 7.66 -3.37
C ALA A 89 3.26 8.44 -2.91
N LEU A 90 3.61 8.39 -1.63
CA LEU A 90 4.82 9.03 -1.10
C LEU A 90 6.09 8.42 -1.69
N SER A 91 6.14 7.09 -1.85
CA SER A 91 7.26 6.40 -2.52
C SER A 91 7.43 6.88 -3.97
N ALA A 92 6.33 7.09 -4.70
CA ALA A 92 6.37 7.61 -6.06
C ALA A 92 6.76 9.08 -6.10
N LEU A 93 6.22 9.89 -5.20
CA LEU A 93 6.51 11.33 -5.12
C LEU A 93 8.02 11.60 -4.93
N VAL A 94 8.68 10.78 -4.13
CA VAL A 94 10.13 10.86 -3.89
C VAL A 94 10.91 10.10 -4.97
N GLY A 95 10.50 8.89 -5.30
CA GLY A 95 11.25 7.98 -6.19
C GLY A 95 11.28 8.43 -7.64
N ILE A 96 10.19 9.00 -8.16
CA ILE A 96 10.13 9.43 -9.56
C ILE A 96 11.14 10.56 -9.85
N PRO A 97 11.15 11.68 -9.11
CA PRO A 97 12.12 12.76 -9.38
C PRO A 97 13.56 12.30 -9.22
N LEU A 98 13.86 11.50 -8.18
CA LEU A 98 15.22 11.01 -7.93
C LEU A 98 15.69 10.04 -9.01
N GLY A 99 14.83 9.12 -9.45
CA GLY A 99 15.12 8.21 -10.55
C GLY A 99 15.33 8.90 -11.90
N LEU A 100 14.48 9.91 -12.21
CA LEU A 100 14.64 10.75 -13.40
C LEU A 100 15.96 11.53 -13.37
N LEU A 101 16.30 12.12 -12.23
CA LEU A 101 17.53 12.89 -12.07
C LEU A 101 18.77 12.01 -12.25
N ALA A 102 18.80 10.85 -11.60
CA ALA A 102 19.89 9.90 -11.70
C ALA A 102 20.07 9.38 -13.14
N GLY A 103 18.98 8.97 -13.80
CA GLY A 103 19.03 8.41 -15.15
C GLY A 103 19.37 9.44 -16.23
N TYR A 104 18.90 10.68 -16.08
CA TYR A 104 19.11 11.70 -17.09
C TYR A 104 20.48 12.39 -16.96
N ARG A 105 20.87 12.85 -15.76
CA ARG A 105 22.13 13.60 -15.56
C ARG A 105 23.36 12.71 -15.55
N ARG A 106 23.26 11.47 -15.04
CA ARG A 106 24.38 10.54 -14.84
C ARG A 106 25.51 11.10 -13.95
N GLY A 107 26.66 10.42 -13.98
CA GLY A 107 27.86 10.83 -13.23
C GLY A 107 27.63 10.84 -11.72
N ALA A 108 28.03 11.94 -11.06
CA ALA A 108 27.94 12.05 -9.59
C ALA A 108 26.50 11.89 -9.06
N TRP A 109 25.48 12.42 -9.75
CA TRP A 109 24.09 12.26 -9.34
C TRP A 109 23.61 10.82 -9.39
N GLU A 110 23.95 10.12 -10.47
CA GLU A 110 23.68 8.68 -10.61
C GLU A 110 24.37 7.89 -9.50
N PHE A 111 25.68 8.12 -9.32
CA PHE A 111 26.46 7.43 -8.32
C PHE A 111 25.88 7.64 -6.91
N CYS A 112 25.69 8.88 -6.48
CA CYS A 112 25.22 9.18 -5.13
C CYS A 112 23.80 8.63 -4.88
N LEU A 113 22.85 8.85 -5.80
CA LEU A 113 21.46 8.44 -5.60
C LEU A 113 21.29 6.93 -5.66
N MET A 114 21.97 6.25 -6.59
CA MET A 114 21.89 4.78 -6.68
C MET A 114 22.65 4.11 -5.54
N ARG A 115 23.80 4.64 -5.09
CA ARG A 115 24.48 4.14 -3.89
C ARG A 115 23.65 4.31 -2.63
N LEU A 116 22.98 5.47 -2.48
CA LEU A 116 22.05 5.66 -1.36
C LEU A 116 20.94 4.63 -1.41
N ALA A 117 20.35 4.37 -2.59
CA ALA A 117 19.33 3.34 -2.74
C ALA A 117 19.88 1.93 -2.43
N ASP A 118 21.13 1.62 -2.81
CA ASP A 118 21.78 0.35 -2.50
C ASP A 118 21.95 0.15 -1.00
N VAL A 119 22.37 1.20 -0.26
CA VAL A 119 22.48 1.16 1.21
C VAL A 119 21.14 0.82 1.86
N PHE A 120 20.05 1.50 1.48
CA PHE A 120 18.73 1.19 2.02
C PHE A 120 18.27 -0.24 1.70
N GLN A 121 18.62 -0.77 0.53
CA GLN A 121 18.21 -2.11 0.10
C GLN A 121 19.14 -3.22 0.61
N SER A 122 20.28 -2.90 1.21
CA SER A 122 21.17 -3.90 1.83
C SER A 122 20.63 -4.43 3.16
N PHE A 123 19.72 -3.71 3.80
CA PHE A 123 19.08 -4.14 5.03
C PHE A 123 17.78 -4.89 4.77
N PRO A 124 17.45 -5.93 5.55
CA PRO A 124 16.11 -6.53 5.52
C PRO A 124 15.04 -5.47 5.82
N SER A 125 14.14 -5.24 4.85
CA SER A 125 13.16 -4.14 4.92
C SER A 125 12.32 -4.16 6.19
N ILE A 126 11.88 -5.35 6.63
CA ILE A 126 11.07 -5.49 7.84
C ILE A 126 11.82 -5.04 9.10
N VAL A 127 13.13 -5.31 9.18
CA VAL A 127 13.96 -4.90 10.33
C VAL A 127 14.11 -3.37 10.37
N LEU A 128 14.39 -2.75 9.20
CA LEU A 128 14.50 -1.29 9.09
C LEU A 128 13.19 -0.59 9.49
N VAL A 129 12.05 -1.08 8.96
CA VAL A 129 10.74 -0.52 9.29
C VAL A 129 10.44 -0.68 10.77
N LEU A 130 10.70 -1.86 11.35
CA LEU A 130 10.48 -2.12 12.76
C LEU A 130 11.31 -1.20 13.66
N CYS A 131 12.60 -1.03 13.36
CA CYS A 131 13.47 -0.10 14.09
C CYS A 131 12.94 1.34 14.01
N LEU A 132 12.61 1.83 12.81
CA LEU A 132 12.15 3.21 12.65
C LEU A 132 10.80 3.45 13.32
N VAL A 133 9.83 2.53 13.17
CA VAL A 133 8.52 2.66 13.83
C VAL A 133 8.64 2.60 15.34
N SER A 134 9.57 1.80 15.87
CA SER A 134 9.85 1.78 17.32
C SER A 134 10.41 3.09 17.85
N LEU A 135 11.16 3.84 17.03
CA LEU A 135 11.72 5.14 17.38
C LEU A 135 10.68 6.27 17.30
N VAL A 136 9.90 6.32 16.23
CA VAL A 136 8.95 7.43 16.00
C VAL A 136 7.58 7.20 16.64
N GLY A 137 7.31 5.99 17.08
CA GLY A 137 6.05 5.56 17.68
C GLY A 137 5.03 5.04 16.67
N PRO A 138 4.12 4.18 17.13
CA PRO A 138 3.09 3.51 16.31
C PRO A 138 1.91 4.44 16.05
N SER A 139 1.80 4.95 14.83
CA SER A 139 0.63 5.68 14.33
C SER A 139 0.47 5.47 12.82
N ALA A 140 -0.74 5.67 12.29
CA ALA A 140 -1.00 5.54 10.86
C ALA A 140 -0.12 6.50 10.04
N LEU A 141 0.05 7.75 10.51
CA LEU A 141 0.91 8.73 9.86
C LEU A 141 2.37 8.30 9.85
N ASN A 142 2.91 7.85 10.98
CA ASN A 142 4.29 7.39 11.08
C ASN A 142 4.55 6.18 10.20
N LEU A 143 3.59 5.24 10.12
CA LEU A 143 3.68 4.11 9.21
C LEU A 143 3.70 4.54 7.74
N VAL A 144 2.83 5.49 7.34
CA VAL A 144 2.85 6.07 5.99
C VAL A 144 4.20 6.69 5.68
N LEU A 145 4.76 7.49 6.60
CA LEU A 145 6.05 8.15 6.41
C LEU A 145 7.18 7.13 6.31
N VAL A 146 7.27 6.18 7.24
CA VAL A 146 8.34 5.18 7.25
C VAL A 146 8.26 4.29 6.01
N LEU A 147 7.09 3.70 5.72
CA LEU A 147 6.93 2.82 4.56
C LEU A 147 7.09 3.58 3.24
N GLY A 148 6.59 4.80 3.16
CA GLY A 148 6.71 5.65 1.98
C GLY A 148 8.14 6.10 1.72
N LEU A 149 8.83 6.59 2.77
CA LEU A 149 10.21 7.05 2.66
C LEU A 149 11.23 5.92 2.50
N LEU A 150 10.96 4.71 2.93
CA LEU A 150 11.81 3.56 2.62
C LEU A 150 11.49 2.99 1.22
N GLY A 151 10.27 3.20 0.76
CA GLY A 151 9.79 2.68 -0.51
C GLY A 151 10.28 3.37 -1.77
N TRP A 152 10.81 4.58 -1.68
CA TRP A 152 11.25 5.36 -2.82
C TRP A 152 12.33 4.66 -3.65
N THR A 153 13.19 3.86 -3.02
CA THR A 153 14.34 3.22 -3.67
C THR A 153 13.95 2.31 -4.82
N GLY A 154 12.88 1.51 -4.65
CA GLY A 154 12.38 0.63 -5.70
C GLY A 154 11.79 1.40 -6.89
N ILE A 155 11.01 2.44 -6.60
CA ILE A 155 10.44 3.31 -7.65
C ILE A 155 11.54 4.10 -8.36
N ALA A 156 12.52 4.65 -7.61
CA ALA A 156 13.64 5.38 -8.18
C ALA A 156 14.45 4.50 -9.13
N ARG A 157 14.72 3.24 -8.76
CA ARG A 157 15.46 2.29 -9.60
C ARG A 157 14.69 1.91 -10.86
N LEU A 158 13.37 1.72 -10.75
CA LEU A 158 12.51 1.47 -11.91
C LEU A 158 12.53 2.65 -12.89
N VAL A 159 12.35 3.86 -12.38
CA VAL A 159 12.38 5.10 -13.18
C VAL A 159 13.75 5.36 -13.77
N TYR A 160 14.82 5.16 -12.99
CA TYR A 160 16.21 5.26 -13.45
C TYR A 160 16.48 4.37 -14.66
N GLY A 161 16.16 3.07 -14.58
CA GLY A 161 16.38 2.13 -15.68
C GLY A 161 15.64 2.52 -16.97
N ASN A 162 14.36 2.93 -16.83
CA ASN A 162 13.57 3.39 -17.98
C ASN A 162 14.10 4.72 -18.54
N THR A 163 14.58 5.63 -17.68
CA THR A 163 15.14 6.91 -18.09
C THR A 163 16.43 6.72 -18.93
N LEU A 164 17.27 5.75 -18.59
CA LEU A 164 18.45 5.43 -19.37
C LEU A 164 18.11 5.08 -20.82
N SER A 165 17.07 4.27 -21.04
CA SER A 165 16.63 3.88 -22.37
C SER A 165 15.96 5.04 -23.15
N VAL A 166 15.16 5.86 -22.46
CA VAL A 166 14.40 6.96 -23.10
C VAL A 166 15.29 8.14 -23.45
N ARG A 167 16.29 8.46 -22.63
CA ARG A 167 17.19 9.62 -22.87
C ARG A 167 17.99 9.52 -24.17
N GLU A 168 18.19 8.32 -24.71
CA GLU A 168 18.96 8.04 -25.93
C GLU A 168 18.07 8.02 -27.19
N LYS A 169 16.76 8.22 -27.04
CA LYS A 169 15.84 8.30 -28.18
C LYS A 169 16.05 9.59 -28.98
N GLU A 170 15.90 9.49 -30.29
CA GLU A 170 16.15 10.58 -31.24
C GLU A 170 15.42 11.87 -30.90
N TYR A 171 14.15 11.79 -30.48
CA TYR A 171 13.36 12.96 -30.12
C TYR A 171 13.88 13.68 -28.85
N VAL A 172 14.51 12.95 -27.93
CA VAL A 172 15.15 13.54 -26.74
C VAL A 172 16.46 14.21 -27.11
N LEU A 173 17.25 13.55 -27.98
CA LEU A 173 18.51 14.09 -28.50
C LEU A 173 18.24 15.36 -29.33
N ALA A 174 17.24 15.36 -30.21
CA ALA A 174 16.82 16.52 -30.98
C ALA A 174 16.40 17.69 -30.06
N ALA A 175 15.56 17.42 -29.03
CA ALA A 175 15.17 18.45 -28.07
C ALA A 175 16.37 19.06 -27.33
N ARG A 176 17.41 18.24 -27.05
CA ARG A 176 18.67 18.72 -26.45
C ARG A 176 19.48 19.54 -27.42
N ALA A 177 19.63 19.10 -28.70
CA ALA A 177 20.37 19.80 -29.73
C ALA A 177 19.76 21.19 -30.03
N LEU A 178 18.44 21.33 -29.92
CA LEU A 178 17.73 22.62 -30.05
C LEU A 178 17.84 23.51 -28.80
N GLY A 179 18.70 23.17 -27.83
CA GLY A 179 18.93 24.00 -26.64
C GLY A 179 17.84 23.91 -25.57
N GLY A 180 17.02 22.87 -25.60
CA GLY A 180 15.96 22.66 -24.61
C GLY A 180 16.49 22.59 -23.16
N ARG A 181 15.86 23.31 -22.22
CA ARG A 181 16.20 23.28 -20.82
C ARG A 181 15.94 21.87 -20.24
N THR A 182 16.89 21.34 -19.43
CA THR A 182 16.81 20.01 -18.82
C THR A 182 15.46 19.71 -18.16
N GLY A 183 14.92 20.65 -17.36
CA GLY A 183 13.64 20.46 -16.69
C GLY A 183 12.45 20.32 -17.65
N ARG A 184 12.46 21.05 -18.79
CA ARG A 184 11.45 20.92 -19.85
C ARG A 184 11.57 19.57 -20.54
N ILE A 185 12.78 19.16 -20.91
CA ILE A 185 13.02 17.86 -21.54
C ILE A 185 12.56 16.72 -20.63
N LEU A 186 12.92 16.75 -19.34
CA LEU A 186 12.48 15.76 -18.37
C LEU A 186 10.96 15.68 -18.26
N ARG A 187 10.28 16.81 -18.12
CA ARG A 187 8.83 16.85 -17.93
C ARG A 187 8.04 16.51 -19.19
N SER A 188 8.47 16.99 -20.35
CA SER A 188 7.68 16.89 -21.59
C SER A 188 8.08 15.71 -22.48
N ASN A 189 9.34 15.28 -22.45
CA ASN A 189 9.86 14.26 -23.36
C ASN A 189 10.21 12.94 -22.63
N VAL A 190 10.72 13.00 -21.40
CA VAL A 190 11.19 11.80 -20.69
C VAL A 190 10.07 11.24 -19.78
N LEU A 191 9.56 12.03 -18.83
CA LEU A 191 8.58 11.59 -17.84
C LEU A 191 7.35 10.88 -18.46
N PRO A 192 6.69 11.38 -19.50
CA PRO A 192 5.51 10.71 -20.05
C PRO A 192 5.82 9.31 -20.59
N ASN A 193 7.05 9.06 -21.02
CA ASN A 193 7.49 7.78 -21.57
C ASN A 193 8.00 6.80 -20.51
N VAL A 194 8.40 7.27 -19.33
CA VAL A 194 8.88 6.42 -18.23
C VAL A 194 7.85 6.15 -17.15
N ILE A 195 6.71 6.87 -17.17
CA ILE A 195 5.70 6.78 -16.11
C ILE A 195 4.85 5.50 -16.19
N ALA A 196 4.67 4.91 -17.38
CA ALA A 196 3.79 3.77 -17.57
C ALA A 196 4.16 2.55 -16.70
N PRO A 197 5.43 2.10 -16.60
CA PRO A 197 5.82 1.04 -15.67
C PRO A 197 5.59 1.38 -14.19
N VAL A 198 5.64 2.68 -13.84
CA VAL A 198 5.38 3.13 -12.47
C VAL A 198 3.91 2.92 -12.10
N TRP A 199 2.97 3.24 -13.02
CA TRP A 199 1.54 2.97 -12.79
C TRP A 199 1.26 1.49 -12.52
N CYS A 200 1.97 0.57 -13.19
CA CYS A 200 1.87 -0.85 -12.91
C CYS A 200 2.50 -1.26 -11.57
N ALA A 201 3.54 -0.56 -11.14
CA ALA A 201 4.25 -0.87 -9.89
C ALA A 201 3.54 -0.32 -8.64
N LEU A 202 2.74 0.75 -8.76
CA LEU A 202 2.09 1.41 -7.62
C LEU A 202 1.09 0.52 -6.86
N PRO A 203 0.17 -0.22 -7.50
CA PRO A 203 -0.73 -1.14 -6.80
C PRO A 203 0.04 -2.21 -6.03
N LEU A 204 1.05 -2.83 -6.64
CA LEU A 204 1.92 -3.81 -5.98
C LEU A 204 2.66 -3.20 -4.78
N ARG A 205 3.03 -1.92 -4.88
CA ARG A 205 3.65 -1.20 -3.79
C ARG A 205 2.67 -0.94 -2.64
N ALA A 206 1.43 -0.57 -2.95
CA ALA A 206 0.37 -0.39 -1.96
C ALA A 206 0.07 -1.71 -1.23
N GLY A 207 -0.07 -2.81 -1.95
CA GLY A 207 -0.25 -4.14 -1.37
C GLY A 207 0.89 -4.53 -0.42
N ARG A 208 2.16 -4.32 -0.84
CA ARG A 208 3.32 -4.56 0.05
C ARG A 208 3.30 -3.68 1.30
N ALA A 209 2.83 -2.44 1.22
CA ALA A 209 2.72 -1.57 2.39
C ALA A 209 1.63 -2.05 3.35
N ILE A 210 0.49 -2.54 2.84
CA ILE A 210 -0.58 -3.16 3.65
C ILE A 210 -0.05 -4.41 4.35
N LEU A 211 0.67 -5.31 3.65
CA LEU A 211 1.28 -6.48 4.26
C LEU A 211 2.31 -6.11 5.34
N SER A 212 3.11 -5.07 5.10
CA SER A 212 4.09 -4.59 6.09
C SER A 212 3.41 -4.01 7.32
N GLU A 213 2.34 -3.20 7.14
CA GLU A 213 1.52 -2.69 8.24
C GLU A 213 0.94 -3.83 9.05
N SER A 214 0.33 -4.81 8.38
CA SER A 214 -0.31 -5.95 9.03
C SER A 214 0.71 -6.81 9.79
N SER A 215 1.90 -7.03 9.24
CA SER A 215 2.98 -7.75 9.92
C SER A 215 3.48 -7.01 11.17
N LEU A 216 3.65 -5.68 11.09
CA LEU A 216 4.05 -4.85 12.23
C LEU A 216 2.96 -4.82 13.30
N SER A 217 1.71 -4.69 12.90
CA SER A 217 0.56 -4.71 13.82
C SER A 217 0.43 -6.07 14.49
N PHE A 218 0.61 -7.17 13.76
CA PHE A 218 0.66 -8.52 14.32
C PHE A 218 1.78 -8.68 15.37
N LEU A 219 2.96 -8.08 15.13
CA LEU A 219 4.07 -8.05 16.08
C LEU A 219 3.86 -7.06 17.24
N GLY A 220 2.74 -6.34 17.28
CA GLY A 220 2.42 -5.38 18.34
C GLY A 220 3.08 -4.01 18.21
N VAL A 221 3.78 -3.74 17.10
CA VAL A 221 4.52 -2.48 16.87
C VAL A 221 3.78 -1.57 15.86
N GLY A 222 2.68 -2.03 15.26
CA GLY A 222 1.87 -1.29 14.31
C GLY A 222 0.79 -0.41 14.95
N ILE A 223 -0.39 -0.40 14.34
CA ILE A 223 -1.53 0.38 14.83
C ILE A 223 -2.00 -0.17 16.18
N ARG A 224 -2.08 0.72 17.18
CA ARG A 224 -2.52 0.36 18.52
C ARG A 224 -4.01 0.61 18.71
N THR A 225 -4.60 -0.21 19.58
CA THR A 225 -5.96 0.05 20.10
C THR A 225 -6.04 1.43 20.77
N PRO A 226 -7.18 2.15 20.68
CA PRO A 226 -8.47 1.67 20.20
C PRO A 226 -8.63 1.68 18.67
N GLN A 227 -7.72 2.31 17.90
CA GLN A 227 -7.83 2.38 16.45
C GLN A 227 -7.79 0.98 15.83
N ALA A 228 -8.78 0.68 14.96
CA ALA A 228 -8.81 -0.58 14.23
C ALA A 228 -7.95 -0.52 12.95
N SER A 229 -7.30 -1.63 12.61
CA SER A 229 -6.72 -1.94 11.30
C SER A 229 -6.87 -3.44 11.04
N TRP A 230 -6.77 -3.88 9.79
CA TRP A 230 -6.81 -5.32 9.51
C TRP A 230 -5.66 -6.06 10.21
N GLY A 231 -4.49 -5.43 10.31
CA GLY A 231 -3.33 -5.99 10.96
C GLY A 231 -3.54 -6.24 12.45
N ASN A 232 -4.09 -5.27 13.19
CA ASN A 232 -4.33 -5.49 14.61
C ASN A 232 -5.53 -6.42 14.92
N LEU A 233 -6.46 -6.59 13.98
CA LEU A 233 -7.49 -7.62 14.09
C LEU A 233 -6.91 -9.02 13.92
N ILE A 234 -5.95 -9.21 13.00
CA ILE A 234 -5.25 -10.49 12.87
C ILE A 234 -4.38 -10.79 14.10
N GLN A 235 -3.88 -9.79 14.81
CA GLN A 235 -3.04 -9.95 15.99
C GLN A 235 -3.72 -10.82 17.07
N TYR A 236 -5.05 -10.82 17.15
CA TYR A 236 -5.78 -11.70 18.06
C TYR A 236 -5.47 -13.20 17.82
N ALA A 237 -5.13 -13.59 16.59
CA ALA A 237 -4.72 -14.95 16.24
C ALA A 237 -3.35 -15.37 16.82
N ALA A 238 -2.58 -14.44 17.40
CA ALA A 238 -1.36 -14.79 18.15
C ALA A 238 -1.68 -15.59 19.42
N SER A 239 -2.92 -15.53 19.91
CA SER A 239 -3.42 -16.34 21.04
C SER A 239 -3.97 -17.67 20.53
N LEU A 240 -3.43 -18.78 21.01
CA LEU A 240 -3.86 -20.14 20.62
C LEU A 240 -5.37 -20.39 20.81
N PRO A 241 -6.01 -19.97 21.92
CA PRO A 241 -7.46 -20.12 22.09
C PRO A 241 -8.29 -19.36 21.04
N VAL A 242 -7.80 -18.21 20.55
CA VAL A 242 -8.48 -17.44 19.48
C VAL A 242 -8.23 -18.10 18.14
N LEU A 243 -6.99 -18.50 17.87
CA LEU A 243 -6.62 -19.14 16.61
C LEU A 243 -7.44 -20.39 16.33
N THR A 244 -7.60 -21.26 17.33
CA THR A 244 -8.28 -22.56 17.17
C THR A 244 -9.79 -22.51 17.42
N GLY A 245 -10.23 -21.69 18.38
CA GLY A 245 -11.63 -21.69 18.85
C GLY A 245 -12.49 -20.56 18.30
N ARG A 246 -11.91 -19.52 17.65
CA ARG A 246 -12.63 -18.31 17.23
C ARG A 246 -12.23 -17.83 15.82
N PRO A 247 -12.43 -18.64 14.78
CA PRO A 247 -11.98 -18.31 13.43
C PRO A 247 -12.66 -17.05 12.86
N TRP A 248 -13.86 -16.71 13.32
CA TRP A 248 -14.59 -15.51 12.89
C TRP A 248 -13.88 -14.20 13.26
N VAL A 249 -12.93 -14.22 14.20
CA VAL A 249 -12.18 -13.03 14.62
C VAL A 249 -11.07 -12.66 13.62
N TRP A 250 -10.32 -13.64 13.14
CA TRP A 250 -9.10 -13.42 12.36
C TRP A 250 -9.23 -13.79 10.87
N VAL A 251 -10.14 -14.70 10.51
CA VAL A 251 -10.33 -15.10 9.11
C VAL A 251 -10.84 -13.94 8.25
N PRO A 252 -11.86 -13.15 8.65
CA PRO A 252 -12.34 -12.05 7.83
C PRO A 252 -11.26 -10.99 7.52
N PRO A 253 -10.49 -10.44 8.48
CA PRO A 253 -9.43 -9.49 8.16
C PRO A 253 -8.30 -10.13 7.34
N GLY A 254 -7.99 -11.41 7.55
CA GLY A 254 -7.05 -12.14 6.72
C GLY A 254 -7.50 -12.25 5.26
N LEU A 255 -8.78 -12.55 5.03
CA LEU A 255 -9.37 -12.59 3.69
C LEU A 255 -9.35 -11.21 3.03
N CYS A 256 -9.69 -10.14 3.74
CA CYS A 256 -9.60 -8.78 3.20
C CYS A 256 -8.19 -8.47 2.72
N ILE A 257 -7.16 -8.76 3.52
CA ILE A 257 -5.76 -8.54 3.11
C ILE A 257 -5.40 -9.36 1.87
N ILE A 258 -5.77 -10.65 1.83
CA ILE A 258 -5.47 -11.54 0.68
C ILE A 258 -6.16 -11.05 -0.60
N LEU A 259 -7.39 -10.56 -0.49
CA LEU A 259 -8.15 -10.08 -1.66
C LEU A 259 -7.64 -8.73 -2.16
N THR A 260 -7.11 -7.88 -1.26
CA THR A 260 -6.58 -6.55 -1.63
C THR A 260 -5.19 -6.63 -2.26
N VAL A 261 -4.35 -7.59 -1.86
CA VAL A 261 -2.93 -7.72 -2.26
C VAL A 261 -2.73 -8.65 -3.43
#